data_89773715dc765a40a6b67bbd1678183a
#
_entry.id   89773715dc765a40a6b67bbd1678183a
#
_cell.length_a   1.000
_cell.length_b   1.000
_cell.length_c   1.000
_cell.angle_alpha   90.00
_cell.angle_beta   90.00
_cell.angle_gamma   90.00
#
_symmetry.space_group_name_H-M   'P 1'
#
loop_
_entity.id
_entity.type
_entity.pdbx_description
1 polymer ?
#
loop_
_entity_poly.entity_id
_entity_poly.type
_entity_poly.pdbx_seq_one_letter_code
_entity_poly.pdbx_strand_id
1 'polypeptide(L)'
;SKEHYLHEIKEVIEKATFTYVRQQKMLGLGHAILTGEPLIGNEAFAVILADDLCSCNDKGVMEQMIEVYHKYQCSIVAIQEVPLSETSRYGIIAGDLIDNSSDTFLVSNMVEKPNNNDAPSNMAIIGRYILTPDIFDILRNIKPGKGGEIQITDALLEQAKKGKVIAFRFQGTRFDCGSVEGHIKATNHFAKLNKII
;
A
#
# COMPACT_ATOMS: atom_id res chain seq x y z
N SER A 1 -26.65 18.62 12.49
CA SER A 1 -26.54 18.16 13.88
C SER A 1 -25.44 17.15 14.02
N LYS A 2 -24.84 16.98 15.20
CA LYS A 2 -23.76 16.01 15.43
C LYS A 2 -24.20 14.55 15.22
N GLU A 3 -25.49 14.27 15.21
CA GLU A 3 -26.07 12.94 14.99
C GLU A 3 -25.80 12.36 13.60
N HIS A 4 -25.72 13.21 12.57
CA HIS A 4 -25.37 12.77 11.21
C HIS A 4 -23.96 12.16 11.15
N TYR A 5 -22.97 12.83 11.74
CA TYR A 5 -21.59 12.30 11.80
C TYR A 5 -21.49 11.04 12.66
N LEU A 6 -22.28 10.93 13.73
CA LEU A 6 -22.33 9.72 14.55
C LEU A 6 -22.92 8.52 13.80
N HIS A 7 -23.87 8.75 12.89
CA HIS A 7 -24.46 7.67 12.09
C HIS A 7 -23.43 7.05 11.13
N GLU A 8 -22.66 7.88 10.40
CA GLU A 8 -21.62 7.41 9.49
C GLU A 8 -20.54 6.60 10.20
N ILE A 9 -20.11 7.05 11.40
CA ILE A 9 -19.12 6.34 12.21
C ILE A 9 -19.69 5.03 12.77
N LYS A 10 -20.93 5.01 13.24
CA LYS A 10 -21.58 3.81 13.77
C LYS A 10 -21.64 2.69 12.76
N GLU A 11 -21.97 3.00 11.52
CA GLU A 11 -22.05 1.99 10.45
C GLU A 11 -20.73 1.26 10.23
N VAL A 12 -19.60 1.96 10.33
CA VAL A 12 -18.27 1.34 10.22
C VAL A 12 -17.94 0.52 11.48
N ILE A 13 -18.22 1.06 12.67
CA ILE A 13 -17.94 0.39 13.95
C ILE A 13 -18.74 -0.91 14.09
N GLU A 14 -20.00 -0.91 13.66
CA GLU A 14 -20.88 -2.09 13.75
C GLU A 14 -20.49 -3.21 12.76
N LYS A 15 -19.82 -2.86 11.67
CA LYS A 15 -19.36 -3.81 10.64
C LYS A 15 -17.93 -4.34 10.85
N ALA A 16 -17.19 -3.81 11.80
CA ALA A 16 -15.77 -4.14 12.01
C ALA A 16 -15.43 -4.38 13.48
N THR A 17 -14.54 -5.33 13.72
CA THR A 17 -13.89 -5.51 15.03
C THR A 17 -12.53 -4.85 15.02
N PHE A 18 -12.28 -3.97 15.99
CA PHE A 18 -11.01 -3.24 16.09
C PHE A 18 -10.11 -3.90 17.16
N THR A 19 -8.89 -4.20 16.73
CA THR A 19 -7.83 -4.70 17.63
C THR A 19 -6.60 -3.84 17.46
N TYR A 20 -5.88 -3.59 18.54
CA TYR A 20 -4.70 -2.74 18.56
C TYR A 20 -3.46 -3.54 18.95
N VAL A 21 -2.40 -3.42 18.15
CA VAL A 21 -1.08 -3.98 18.43
C VAL A 21 -0.06 -2.87 18.48
N ARG A 22 0.73 -2.84 19.54
CA ARG A 22 1.78 -1.84 19.69
C ARG A 22 3.09 -2.31 19.08
N GLN A 23 3.62 -1.57 18.13
CA GLN A 23 5.01 -1.68 17.70
C GLN A 23 5.92 -1.04 18.77
N GLN A 24 6.60 -1.84 19.58
CA GLN A 24 7.42 -1.34 20.70
C GLN A 24 8.65 -0.56 20.25
N LYS A 25 9.24 -0.91 19.11
CA LYS A 25 10.41 -0.26 18.51
C LYS A 25 10.09 0.10 17.07
N MET A 26 10.38 1.32 16.67
CA MET A 26 10.22 1.78 15.31
C MET A 26 11.32 1.21 14.41
N LEU A 27 11.11 0.00 13.90
CA LEU A 27 12.05 -0.73 13.05
C LEU A 27 11.58 -0.84 11.59
N GLY A 28 10.74 0.09 11.14
CA GLY A 28 10.23 0.15 9.78
C GLY A 28 8.86 -0.52 9.59
N LEU A 29 8.30 -0.36 8.37
CA LEU A 29 6.96 -0.84 8.02
C LEU A 29 6.87 -2.38 8.03
N GLY A 30 7.89 -3.08 7.53
CA GLY A 30 7.91 -4.54 7.57
C GLY A 30 7.83 -5.09 9.00
N HIS A 31 8.53 -4.44 9.95
CA HIS A 31 8.43 -4.80 11.36
C HIS A 31 7.04 -4.49 11.95
N ALA A 32 6.42 -3.37 11.57
CA ALA A 32 5.05 -3.06 12.00
C ALA A 32 4.05 -4.14 11.52
N ILE A 33 4.16 -4.56 10.27
CA ILE A 33 3.35 -5.65 9.71
C ILE A 33 3.59 -6.95 10.46
N LEU A 34 4.84 -7.30 10.75
CA LEU A 34 5.20 -8.51 11.49
C LEU A 34 4.59 -8.53 12.91
N THR A 35 4.44 -7.37 13.57
CA THR A 35 3.79 -7.33 14.90
C THR A 35 2.30 -7.69 14.85
N GLY A 36 1.67 -7.60 13.68
CA GLY A 36 0.27 -7.99 13.45
C GLY A 36 0.04 -9.49 13.23
N GLU A 37 1.10 -10.26 12.98
CA GLU A 37 1.01 -11.68 12.62
C GLU A 37 0.13 -12.52 13.56
N PRO A 38 0.21 -12.40 14.91
CA PRO A 38 -0.61 -13.19 15.82
C PRO A 38 -2.12 -12.98 15.66
N LEU A 39 -2.55 -11.86 15.07
CA LEU A 39 -3.95 -11.54 14.80
C LEU A 39 -4.41 -12.01 13.44
N ILE A 40 -3.49 -12.07 12.46
CA ILE A 40 -3.77 -12.39 11.07
C ILE A 40 -3.74 -13.90 10.82
N GLY A 41 -2.80 -14.59 11.47
CA GLY A 41 -2.62 -16.03 11.27
C GLY A 41 -2.13 -16.34 9.84
N ASN A 42 -2.76 -17.34 9.20
CA ASN A 42 -2.35 -17.86 7.89
C ASN A 42 -3.31 -17.43 6.76
N GLU A 43 -3.80 -16.21 6.82
CA GLU A 43 -4.71 -15.67 5.79
C GLU A 43 -4.06 -14.52 5.02
N ALA A 44 -4.53 -14.27 3.80
CA ALA A 44 -4.17 -13.05 3.09
C ALA A 44 -4.83 -11.85 3.77
N PHE A 45 -4.13 -10.73 3.82
CA PHE A 45 -4.58 -9.56 4.53
C PHE A 45 -4.25 -8.25 3.80
N ALA A 46 -5.03 -7.23 4.08
CA ALA A 46 -4.81 -5.89 3.55
C ALA A 46 -3.95 -5.06 4.51
N VAL A 47 -3.05 -4.25 3.95
CA VAL A 47 -2.33 -3.19 4.66
C VAL A 47 -2.73 -1.84 4.06
N ILE A 48 -3.16 -0.94 4.92
CA ILE A 48 -3.61 0.41 4.58
C ILE A 48 -2.81 1.39 5.42
N LEU A 49 -1.93 2.17 4.78
CA LEU A 49 -1.21 3.24 5.47
C LEU A 49 -2.14 4.43 5.67
N ALA A 50 -2.16 4.97 6.89
CA ALA A 50 -3.12 5.98 7.30
C ALA A 50 -2.91 7.36 6.64
N ASP A 51 -1.70 7.63 6.17
CA ASP A 51 -1.30 8.88 5.51
C ASP A 51 -1.52 8.86 3.98
N ASP A 52 -1.87 7.73 3.40
CA ASP A 52 -2.23 7.62 2.00
C ASP A 52 -3.76 7.63 1.83
N LEU A 53 -4.35 8.77 1.50
CA LEU A 53 -5.77 8.86 1.18
C LEU A 53 -6.00 8.66 -0.32
N CYS A 54 -7.04 7.88 -0.65
CA CYS A 54 -7.42 7.64 -2.03
C CYS A 54 -8.88 8.01 -2.26
N SER A 55 -9.17 8.64 -3.40
CA SER A 55 -10.51 8.97 -3.87
C SER A 55 -10.75 8.30 -5.21
N CYS A 56 -11.87 7.59 -5.34
CA CYS A 56 -12.30 6.90 -6.55
C CYS A 56 -13.75 7.24 -6.84
N ASN A 57 -14.11 7.31 -8.12
CA ASN A 57 -15.46 7.65 -8.53
C ASN A 57 -16.43 6.46 -8.50
N ASP A 58 -15.90 5.24 -8.65
CA ASP A 58 -16.67 4.00 -8.73
C ASP A 58 -16.20 3.04 -7.62
N LYS A 59 -15.30 2.13 -7.92
CA LYS A 59 -14.76 1.17 -6.95
C LYS A 59 -13.60 1.74 -6.16
N GLY A 60 -13.61 1.55 -4.83
CA GLY A 60 -12.49 1.90 -3.97
C GLY A 60 -11.21 1.15 -4.34
N VAL A 61 -10.04 1.73 -4.03
CA VAL A 61 -8.73 1.10 -4.40
C VAL A 61 -8.61 -0.32 -3.86
N MET A 62 -9.03 -0.55 -2.60
CA MET A 62 -8.96 -1.90 -2.02
C MET A 62 -9.89 -2.89 -2.72
N GLU A 63 -11.06 -2.47 -3.15
CA GLU A 63 -11.99 -3.31 -3.93
C GLU A 63 -11.38 -3.72 -5.27
N GLN A 64 -10.79 -2.74 -6.00
CA GLN A 64 -10.05 -3.01 -7.24
C GLN A 64 -8.91 -4.03 -7.00
N MET A 65 -8.13 -3.85 -5.93
CA MET A 65 -7.03 -4.75 -5.57
C MET A 65 -7.50 -6.15 -5.19
N ILE A 66 -8.65 -6.28 -4.52
CA ILE A 66 -9.25 -7.57 -4.15
C ILE A 66 -9.64 -8.35 -5.41
N GLU A 67 -10.17 -7.70 -6.45
CA GLU A 67 -10.46 -8.33 -7.73
C GLU A 67 -9.19 -8.89 -8.38
N VAL A 68 -8.09 -8.11 -8.35
CA VAL A 68 -6.78 -8.56 -8.84
C VAL A 68 -6.26 -9.73 -8.00
N TYR A 69 -6.38 -9.65 -6.66
CA TYR A 69 -6.00 -10.75 -5.76
C TYR A 69 -6.78 -12.04 -6.07
N HIS A 70 -8.08 -11.97 -6.28
CA HIS A 70 -8.88 -13.14 -6.63
C HIS A 70 -8.41 -13.82 -7.91
N LYS A 71 -7.89 -13.04 -8.86
CA LYS A 71 -7.36 -13.58 -10.13
C LYS A 71 -6.00 -14.26 -9.97
N TYR A 72 -5.08 -13.65 -9.21
CA TYR A 72 -3.68 -14.09 -9.19
C TYR A 72 -3.26 -14.83 -7.92
N GLN A 73 -4.00 -14.73 -6.82
CA GLN A 73 -3.78 -15.43 -5.54
C GLN A 73 -2.34 -15.25 -5.00
N CYS A 74 -1.79 -14.04 -5.12
CA CYS A 74 -0.46 -13.65 -4.67
C CYS A 74 -0.48 -12.25 -4.06
N SER A 75 0.63 -11.77 -3.54
CA SER A 75 0.71 -10.41 -2.99
C SER A 75 0.49 -9.35 -4.06
N ILE A 76 -0.34 -8.36 -3.76
CA ILE A 76 -0.68 -7.24 -4.65
C ILE A 76 -0.20 -5.94 -4.02
N VAL A 77 0.52 -5.12 -4.77
CA VAL A 77 0.91 -3.77 -4.36
C VAL A 77 0.25 -2.74 -5.27
N ALA A 78 -0.37 -1.73 -4.70
CA ALA A 78 -0.87 -0.63 -5.50
C ALA A 78 0.27 0.29 -5.91
N ILE A 79 0.27 0.71 -7.16
CA ILE A 79 1.27 1.61 -7.72
C ILE A 79 0.64 2.83 -8.40
N GLN A 80 1.45 3.87 -8.49
CA GLN A 80 1.15 5.07 -9.24
C GLN A 80 2.42 5.56 -9.94
N GLU A 81 2.29 6.16 -11.10
CA GLU A 81 3.40 6.84 -11.76
C GLU A 81 3.69 8.17 -11.06
N VAL A 82 4.96 8.42 -10.78
CA VAL A 82 5.44 9.67 -10.17
C VAL A 82 6.49 10.34 -11.06
N PRO A 83 6.73 11.65 -10.94
CA PRO A 83 7.86 12.27 -11.58
C PRO A 83 9.18 11.58 -11.18
N LEU A 84 10.12 11.41 -12.11
CA LEU A 84 11.42 10.78 -11.82
C LEU A 84 12.17 11.47 -10.67
N SER A 85 11.98 12.79 -10.51
CA SER A 85 12.56 13.56 -9.39
C SER A 85 12.02 13.18 -8.01
N GLU A 86 10.89 12.45 -7.95
CA GLU A 86 10.26 12.05 -6.69
C GLU A 86 10.49 10.56 -6.35
N THR A 87 11.13 9.79 -7.22
CA THR A 87 11.34 8.35 -7.02
C THR A 87 12.10 8.02 -5.73
N SER A 88 12.97 8.90 -5.28
CA SER A 88 13.73 8.75 -4.02
C SER A 88 12.87 8.79 -2.74
N ARG A 89 11.57 9.06 -2.86
CA ARG A 89 10.63 9.08 -1.72
C ARG A 89 9.90 7.75 -1.51
N TYR A 90 9.90 6.86 -2.51
CA TYR A 90 9.06 5.67 -2.58
C TYR A 90 9.86 4.39 -2.84
N GLY A 91 9.26 3.27 -2.53
CA GLY A 91 9.65 1.99 -3.15
C GLY A 91 9.28 2.03 -4.63
N ILE A 92 10.22 1.74 -5.51
CA ILE A 92 10.01 1.75 -6.97
C ILE A 92 10.09 0.33 -7.52
N ILE A 93 9.12 -0.05 -8.33
CA ILE A 93 9.07 -1.38 -8.95
C ILE A 93 9.60 -1.35 -10.39
N ALA A 94 10.07 -2.52 -10.86
CA ALA A 94 10.12 -2.88 -12.27
C ALA A 94 9.31 -4.15 -12.49
N GLY A 95 8.68 -4.26 -13.64
CA GLY A 95 7.86 -5.41 -13.98
C GLY A 95 7.29 -5.27 -15.38
N ASP A 96 6.78 -6.37 -15.90
CA ASP A 96 6.20 -6.47 -17.23
C ASP A 96 4.67 -6.57 -17.15
N LEU A 97 3.98 -5.90 -18.06
CA LEU A 97 2.53 -6.04 -18.23
C LEU A 97 2.15 -7.49 -18.49
N ILE A 98 1.11 -7.96 -17.83
CA ILE A 98 0.62 -9.33 -17.98
C ILE A 98 -0.84 -9.36 -18.44
N ASP A 99 -1.23 -10.49 -19.03
CA ASP A 99 -2.61 -10.81 -19.43
C ASP A 99 -3.28 -9.77 -20.37
N ASN A 100 -2.49 -9.11 -21.22
CA ASN A 100 -2.94 -7.99 -22.06
C ASN A 100 -3.59 -6.84 -21.26
N SER A 101 -3.30 -6.75 -19.98
CA SER A 101 -3.73 -5.65 -19.12
C SER A 101 -2.94 -4.38 -19.43
N SER A 102 -3.52 -3.23 -19.12
CA SER A 102 -2.84 -1.93 -19.17
C SER A 102 -2.36 -1.45 -17.80
N ASP A 103 -2.70 -2.17 -16.73
CA ASP A 103 -2.56 -1.70 -15.35
C ASP A 103 -2.01 -2.75 -14.37
N THR A 104 -1.75 -3.97 -14.85
CA THR A 104 -1.32 -5.10 -14.02
C THR A 104 0.04 -5.61 -14.47
N PHE A 105 1.01 -5.62 -13.56
CA PHE A 105 2.42 -5.94 -13.85
C PHE A 105 2.89 -7.10 -12.98
N LEU A 106 3.56 -8.08 -13.58
CA LEU A 106 4.35 -9.06 -12.83
C LEU A 106 5.65 -8.38 -12.39
N VAL A 107 5.85 -8.28 -11.10
CA VAL A 107 7.03 -7.58 -10.56
C VAL A 107 8.27 -8.44 -10.70
N SER A 108 9.33 -7.88 -11.28
CA SER A 108 10.65 -8.50 -11.43
C SER A 108 11.71 -7.90 -10.51
N ASN A 109 11.55 -6.64 -10.11
CA ASN A 109 12.49 -5.95 -9.21
C ASN A 109 11.77 -4.87 -8.38
N MET A 110 12.34 -4.57 -7.21
CA MET A 110 11.92 -3.47 -6.33
C MET A 110 13.13 -2.84 -5.66
N VAL A 111 13.12 -1.52 -5.52
CA VAL A 111 14.19 -0.78 -4.83
C VAL A 111 13.56 0.25 -3.89
N GLU A 112 13.91 0.19 -2.61
CA GLU A 112 13.42 1.15 -1.59
C GLU A 112 14.16 2.47 -1.72
N LYS A 113 13.43 3.54 -2.01
CA LYS A 113 13.93 4.92 -2.09
C LYS A 113 15.25 5.02 -2.85
N PRO A 114 15.29 4.62 -4.14
CA PRO A 114 16.50 4.69 -4.95
C PRO A 114 16.96 6.15 -5.11
N ASN A 115 18.23 6.38 -5.49
CA ASN A 115 18.56 7.66 -6.08
C ASN A 115 17.79 7.82 -7.41
N ASN A 116 17.45 9.03 -7.79
CA ASN A 116 16.62 9.26 -8.97
C ASN A 116 17.20 8.64 -10.26
N ASN A 117 18.54 8.59 -10.37
CA ASN A 117 19.23 8.00 -11.53
C ASN A 117 19.29 6.46 -11.50
N ASP A 118 19.06 5.86 -10.33
CA ASP A 118 19.11 4.41 -10.12
C ASP A 118 17.73 3.77 -10.03
N ALA A 119 16.66 4.59 -10.14
CA ALA A 119 15.30 4.11 -10.11
C ALA A 119 15.02 3.21 -11.32
N PRO A 120 14.52 1.96 -11.10
CA PRO A 120 14.28 1.03 -12.20
C PRO A 120 13.12 1.45 -13.10
N SER A 121 12.26 2.34 -12.62
CA SER A 121 11.14 2.94 -13.36
C SER A 121 10.66 4.20 -12.61
N ASN A 122 9.49 4.72 -13.00
CA ASN A 122 8.75 5.75 -12.26
C ASN A 122 7.48 5.20 -11.57
N MET A 123 7.34 3.88 -11.46
CA MET A 123 6.21 3.23 -10.84
C MET A 123 6.44 3.09 -9.32
N ALA A 124 5.83 3.98 -8.56
CA ALA A 124 5.98 4.08 -7.12
C ALA A 124 4.92 3.23 -6.39
N ILE A 125 5.36 2.45 -5.41
CA ILE A 125 4.47 1.75 -4.49
C ILE A 125 3.81 2.79 -3.58
N ILE A 126 2.50 2.66 -3.40
CA ILE A 126 1.74 3.47 -2.46
C ILE A 126 1.28 2.63 -1.26
N GLY A 127 0.74 3.29 -0.24
CA GLY A 127 0.36 2.67 1.03
C GLY A 127 -0.86 1.76 1.00
N ARG A 128 -0.99 0.93 -0.03
CA ARG A 128 -2.07 -0.06 -0.21
C ARG A 128 -1.50 -1.38 -0.67
N TYR A 129 -1.69 -2.43 0.14
CA TYR A 129 -1.19 -3.77 -0.14
C TYR A 129 -2.25 -4.82 0.16
N ILE A 130 -2.23 -5.92 -0.58
CA ILE A 130 -2.78 -7.21 -0.15
C ILE A 130 -1.58 -8.15 -0.07
N LEU A 131 -1.34 -8.75 1.08
CA LEU A 131 -0.17 -9.59 1.33
C LEU A 131 -0.61 -11.01 1.62
N THR A 132 0.17 -11.98 1.13
CA THR A 132 0.01 -13.38 1.47
C THR A 132 0.80 -13.73 2.74
N PRO A 133 0.37 -14.71 3.55
CA PRO A 133 0.94 -14.97 4.87
C PRO A 133 2.41 -15.42 4.86
N ASP A 134 2.92 -15.95 3.73
CA ASP A 134 4.34 -16.29 3.58
C ASP A 134 5.27 -15.06 3.69
N ILE A 135 4.74 -13.85 3.65
CA ILE A 135 5.49 -12.62 3.92
C ILE A 135 6.06 -12.59 5.34
N PHE A 136 5.37 -13.18 6.33
CA PHE A 136 5.82 -13.18 7.73
C PHE A 136 7.10 -13.99 7.91
N ASP A 137 7.24 -15.14 7.24
CA ASP A 137 8.49 -15.91 7.25
C ASP A 137 9.66 -15.12 6.68
N ILE A 138 9.43 -14.38 5.61
CA ILE A 138 10.44 -13.53 5.00
C ILE A 138 10.81 -12.40 5.96
N LEU A 139 9.82 -11.69 6.52
CA LEU A 139 10.05 -10.57 7.43
C LEU A 139 10.81 -10.96 8.70
N ARG A 140 10.64 -12.18 9.20
CA ARG A 140 11.40 -12.70 10.36
C ARG A 140 12.88 -12.92 10.06
N ASN A 141 13.20 -13.24 8.81
CA ASN A 141 14.55 -13.68 8.42
C ASN A 141 15.33 -12.63 7.61
N ILE A 142 14.66 -11.57 7.14
CA ILE A 142 15.32 -10.52 6.36
C ILE A 142 16.20 -9.65 7.25
N LYS A 143 17.34 -9.24 6.73
CA LYS A 143 18.22 -8.30 7.43
C LYS A 143 17.68 -6.87 7.29
N PRO A 144 17.87 -6.01 8.30
CA PRO A 144 17.56 -4.60 8.16
C PRO A 144 18.22 -3.99 6.91
N GLY A 145 17.44 -3.27 6.14
CA GLY A 145 17.85 -2.60 4.91
C GLY A 145 18.22 -1.13 5.15
N LYS A 146 17.82 -0.26 4.23
CA LYS A 146 18.08 1.18 4.27
C LYS A 146 17.60 1.80 5.59
N GLY A 147 18.45 2.57 6.24
CA GLY A 147 18.15 3.20 7.53
C GLY A 147 18.15 2.25 8.75
N GLY A 148 18.55 1.00 8.61
CA GLY A 148 18.48 0.00 9.68
C GLY A 148 17.07 -0.53 9.93
N GLU A 149 16.15 -0.31 9.01
CA GLU A 149 14.75 -0.70 9.10
C GLU A 149 14.46 -2.02 8.36
N ILE A 150 13.47 -2.76 8.83
CA ILE A 150 12.90 -3.90 8.11
C ILE A 150 11.90 -3.33 7.10
N GLN A 151 12.35 -3.21 5.85
CA GLN A 151 11.54 -2.63 4.78
C GLN A 151 10.61 -3.68 4.17
N ILE A 152 9.34 -3.30 3.97
CA ILE A 152 8.38 -4.18 3.30
C ILE A 152 8.78 -4.42 1.84
N THR A 153 9.40 -3.44 1.20
CA THR A 153 9.88 -3.52 -0.19
C THR A 153 10.91 -4.63 -0.37
N ASP A 154 11.84 -4.79 0.60
CA ASP A 154 12.84 -5.85 0.56
C ASP A 154 12.20 -7.25 0.71
N ALA A 155 11.18 -7.37 1.57
CA ALA A 155 10.46 -8.63 1.74
C ALA A 155 9.62 -8.98 0.51
N LEU A 156 8.97 -8.00 -0.08
CA LEU A 156 8.20 -8.17 -1.33
C LEU A 156 9.13 -8.54 -2.50
N LEU A 157 10.36 -8.03 -2.54
CA LEU A 157 11.34 -8.44 -3.55
C LEU A 157 11.65 -9.93 -3.47
N GLU A 158 11.74 -10.51 -2.26
CA GLU A 158 11.94 -11.96 -2.10
C GLU A 158 10.72 -12.79 -2.59
N GLN A 159 9.49 -12.27 -2.44
CA GLN A 159 8.31 -12.89 -3.06
C GLN A 159 8.31 -12.68 -4.59
N ALA A 160 8.70 -11.51 -5.08
CA ALA A 160 8.77 -11.20 -6.51
C ALA A 160 9.73 -12.12 -7.26
N LYS A 161 10.89 -12.46 -6.67
CA LYS A 161 11.83 -13.46 -7.22
C LYS A 161 11.19 -14.84 -7.43
N LYS A 162 10.09 -15.13 -6.74
CA LYS A 162 9.31 -16.38 -6.90
C LYS A 162 8.09 -16.20 -7.82
N GLY A 163 7.96 -15.04 -8.49
CA GLY A 163 6.81 -14.71 -9.34
C GLY A 163 5.51 -14.49 -8.55
N LYS A 164 5.58 -14.09 -7.27
CA LYS A 164 4.44 -14.00 -6.36
C LYS A 164 4.07 -12.57 -5.97
N VAL A 165 4.41 -11.58 -6.79
CA VAL A 165 4.01 -10.19 -6.57
C VAL A 165 3.49 -9.57 -7.85
N ILE A 166 2.30 -9.03 -7.76
CA ILE A 166 1.65 -8.24 -8.79
C ILE A 166 1.61 -6.78 -8.36
N ALA A 167 2.06 -5.88 -9.23
CA ALA A 167 1.82 -4.46 -9.07
C ALA A 167 0.58 -4.06 -9.87
N PHE A 168 -0.30 -3.31 -9.24
CA PHE A 168 -1.56 -2.87 -9.84
C PHE A 168 -1.65 -1.35 -9.85
N ARG A 169 -1.78 -0.76 -11.04
CA ARG A 169 -2.01 0.65 -11.24
C ARG A 169 -3.50 0.93 -11.12
N PHE A 170 -3.94 1.26 -9.90
CA PHE A 170 -5.34 1.51 -9.58
C PHE A 170 -5.90 2.75 -10.30
N GLN A 171 -7.20 2.79 -10.46
CA GLN A 171 -7.94 3.96 -10.94
C GLN A 171 -8.43 4.78 -9.75
N GLY A 172 -8.05 6.06 -9.74
CA GLY A 172 -8.38 6.98 -8.65
C GLY A 172 -7.32 8.06 -8.45
N THR A 173 -7.53 8.90 -7.46
CA THR A 173 -6.60 9.95 -7.06
C THR A 173 -6.05 9.65 -5.68
N ARG A 174 -4.74 9.65 -5.54
CA ARG A 174 -4.03 9.51 -4.26
C ARG A 174 -3.60 10.86 -3.71
N PHE A 175 -3.67 11.00 -2.40
CA PHE A 175 -3.16 12.14 -1.64
C PHE A 175 -2.18 11.63 -0.58
N ASP A 176 -0.91 12.05 -0.68
CA ASP A 176 0.16 11.78 0.30
C ASP A 176 0.04 12.76 1.47
N CYS A 177 -0.75 12.38 2.47
CA CYS A 177 -0.99 13.20 3.66
C CYS A 177 0.16 13.17 4.67
N GLY A 178 1.24 12.43 4.41
CA GLY A 178 2.50 12.55 5.13
C GLY A 178 3.20 13.90 4.88
N SER A 179 2.77 14.67 3.89
CA SER A 179 3.21 16.04 3.63
C SER A 179 2.09 17.06 3.91
N VAL A 180 2.48 18.28 4.33
CA VAL A 180 1.52 19.38 4.55
C VAL A 180 0.76 19.70 3.26
N GLU A 181 1.46 19.75 2.14
CA GLU A 181 0.86 20.02 0.82
C GLU A 181 -0.17 18.95 0.44
N GLY A 182 0.17 17.67 0.60
CA GLY A 182 -0.74 16.56 0.31
C GLY A 182 -1.96 16.56 1.21
N HIS A 183 -1.79 16.87 2.51
CA HIS A 183 -2.90 17.02 3.44
C HIS A 183 -3.86 18.14 3.04
N ILE A 184 -3.35 19.30 2.64
CA ILE A 184 -4.18 20.41 2.14
C ILE A 184 -4.92 20.03 0.86
N LYS A 185 -4.24 19.37 -0.09
CA LYS A 185 -4.86 18.88 -1.34
C LYS A 185 -5.99 17.90 -1.04
N ALA A 186 -5.77 16.94 -0.15
CA ALA A 186 -6.78 15.98 0.29
C ALA A 186 -7.98 16.69 0.90
N THR A 187 -7.75 17.58 1.87
CA THR A 187 -8.81 18.34 2.55
C THR A 187 -9.67 19.10 1.55
N ASN A 188 -9.06 19.84 0.62
CA ASN A 188 -9.78 20.59 -0.40
C ASN A 188 -10.58 19.68 -1.36
N HIS A 189 -9.99 18.53 -1.75
CA HIS A 189 -10.67 17.57 -2.62
C HIS A 189 -11.93 17.00 -1.96
N PHE A 190 -11.79 16.49 -0.73
CA PHE A 190 -12.92 15.89 -0.01
C PHE A 190 -13.96 16.92 0.41
N ALA A 191 -13.55 18.16 0.74
CA ALA A 191 -14.50 19.25 1.02
C ALA A 191 -15.36 19.59 -0.21
N LYS A 192 -14.77 19.61 -1.42
CA LYS A 192 -15.53 19.79 -2.68
C LYS A 192 -16.42 18.58 -2.97
N LEU A 193 -15.91 17.38 -2.83
CA LEU A 193 -16.66 16.13 -3.07
C LEU A 193 -17.91 16.07 -2.20
N ASN A 194 -17.79 16.48 -0.94
CA ASN A 194 -18.89 16.51 0.04
C ASN A 194 -19.68 17.83 0.02
N LYS A 195 -19.44 18.72 -0.95
CA LYS A 195 -20.15 20.02 -1.10
C LYS A 195 -20.09 20.89 0.16
N ILE A 196 -18.97 20.87 0.87
CA ILE A 196 -18.70 21.71 2.04
C ILE A 196 -18.20 23.09 1.60
N ILE A 197 -17.47 23.16 0.49
CA ILE A 197 -16.96 24.37 -0.18
C ILE A 197 -17.23 24.32 -1.66
#